data_f850b42ef8aa2754f6c265e7e31c35ad
#
_entry.id   f850b42ef8aa2754f6c265e7e31c35ad
#
_cell.length_a   1.000
_cell.length_b   1.000
_cell.length_c   1.000
_cell.angle_alpha   90.00
_cell.angle_beta   90.00
_cell.angle_gamma   90.00
#
_symmetry.space_group_name_H-M   'P 1'
#
loop_
_entity.id
_entity.type
_entity.pdbx_description
1 polymer ?
#
loop_
_entity_poly.entity_id
_entity_poly.type
_entity_poly.pdbx_seq_one_letter_code
_entity_poly.pdbx_strand_id
1 'polypeptide(L)'
;MRALVLNAKKTHGVKKSDGSPYEMYIITISLPLKEFSSSTYNMTGYGHDIAELPLDPVAFLKFSELKEPRVLDLQLESAIMFGDLKQVVVGFTNPAVKPV
;
A
#
# COMPACT_ATOMS: atom_id res chain seq x y z
N MET A 1 -1.51 -10.66 0.65
CA MET A 1 -2.76 -9.89 0.53
C MET A 1 -3.00 -9.55 -0.94
N ARG A 2 -4.10 -10.00 -1.47
CA ARG A 2 -4.46 -9.66 -2.86
C ARG A 2 -5.16 -8.32 -2.90
N ALA A 3 -4.67 -7.40 -3.74
CA ALA A 3 -5.24 -6.07 -3.84
C ALA A 3 -5.04 -5.51 -5.25
N LEU A 4 -5.90 -4.57 -5.63
CA LEU A 4 -5.70 -3.80 -6.84
C LEU A 4 -4.71 -2.68 -6.54
N VAL A 5 -3.53 -2.78 -7.12
CA VAL A 5 -2.46 -1.81 -6.91
C VAL A 5 -2.62 -0.67 -7.91
N LEU A 6 -2.78 0.53 -7.42
CA LEU A 6 -2.98 1.72 -8.24
C LEU A 6 -1.65 2.38 -8.62
N ASN A 7 -0.73 2.46 -7.66
CA ASN A 7 0.60 3.00 -7.91
C ASN A 7 1.56 2.60 -6.80
N ALA A 8 2.84 2.70 -7.11
CA ALA A 8 3.93 2.65 -6.14
C ALA A 8 4.77 3.89 -6.39
N LYS A 9 5.04 4.66 -5.35
CA LYS A 9 5.73 5.93 -5.51
C LYS A 9 6.78 6.14 -4.44
N LYS A 10 7.79 6.89 -4.81
CA LYS A 10 8.83 7.37 -3.92
C LYS A 10 8.65 8.87 -3.78
N THR A 11 8.59 9.34 -2.54
CA THR A 11 8.57 10.78 -2.27
C THR A 11 9.81 11.15 -1.47
N HIS A 12 10.33 12.33 -1.72
CA HIS A 12 11.46 12.84 -0.97
C HIS A 12 11.30 14.34 -0.81
N GLY A 13 11.91 14.86 0.22
CA GLY A 13 11.83 16.28 0.52
C GLY A 13 12.69 16.62 1.71
N VAL A 14 12.41 17.77 2.30
CA VAL A 14 13.12 18.29 3.45
C VAL A 14 12.13 18.57 4.56
N LYS A 15 12.41 18.08 5.77
CA LYS A 15 11.57 18.34 6.93
C LYS A 15 11.56 19.81 7.26
N LYS A 16 10.35 20.36 7.48
CA LYS A 16 10.21 21.77 7.85
C LYS A 16 10.79 22.07 9.24
N SER A 17 10.81 21.06 10.11
CA SER A 17 11.24 21.26 11.51
C SER A 17 12.74 21.50 11.66
N ASP A 18 13.57 20.74 10.92
CA ASP A 18 15.02 20.76 11.13
C ASP A 18 15.82 20.80 9.81
N GLY A 19 15.14 20.83 8.67
CA GLY A 19 15.80 20.85 7.37
C GLY A 19 16.45 19.54 6.96
N SER A 20 16.24 18.46 7.70
CA SER A 20 16.81 17.18 7.34
C SER A 20 16.07 16.54 6.16
N PRO A 21 16.77 15.86 5.25
CA PRO A 21 16.13 15.20 4.12
C PRO A 21 15.34 13.98 4.60
N TYR A 22 14.23 13.70 3.89
CA TYR A 22 13.48 12.47 4.12
C TYR A 22 13.14 11.82 2.79
N GLU A 23 12.89 10.52 2.85
CA GLU A 23 12.53 9.73 1.69
C GLU A 23 11.50 8.70 2.14
N MET A 24 10.40 8.59 1.39
CA MET A 24 9.32 7.67 1.72
C MET A 24 8.93 6.87 0.49
N TYR A 25 8.65 5.59 0.71
CA TYR A 25 8.16 4.68 -0.32
C TYR A 25 6.77 4.23 0.08
N ILE A 26 5.81 4.44 -0.79
CA ILE A 26 4.39 4.22 -0.51
C ILE A 26 3.75 3.50 -1.69
N ILE A 27 2.91 2.52 -1.36
CA ILE A 27 2.07 1.87 -2.35
C ILE A 27 0.61 2.24 -2.07
N THR A 28 -0.12 2.59 -3.12
CA THR A 28 -1.55 2.91 -3.03
C THR A 28 -2.33 1.75 -3.61
N ILE A 29 -3.28 1.25 -2.83
CA ILE A 29 -4.10 0.10 -3.20
C ILE A 29 -5.58 0.45 -3.12
N SER A 30 -6.39 -0.31 -3.84
CA SER A 30 -7.84 -0.22 -3.78
C SER A 30 -8.39 -1.53 -3.25
N LEU A 31 -9.25 -1.44 -2.27
CA LEU A 31 -9.92 -2.59 -1.66
C LEU A 31 -11.43 -2.41 -1.75
N PRO A 32 -12.20 -3.52 -1.83
CA PRO A 32 -13.64 -3.40 -1.77
C PRO A 32 -14.08 -2.68 -0.50
N LEU A 33 -15.02 -1.76 -0.65
CA LEU A 33 -15.55 -1.01 0.48
C LEU A 33 -16.29 -1.95 1.41
N LYS A 34 -15.96 -1.88 2.71
CA LYS A 34 -16.64 -2.66 3.73
C LYS A 34 -17.55 -1.75 4.54
N GLU A 35 -18.78 -2.19 4.75
CA GLU A 35 -19.67 -1.48 5.62
C GLU A 35 -19.18 -1.56 7.06
N PHE A 36 -19.37 -0.49 7.78
CA PHE A 36 -18.97 -0.40 9.18
C PHE A 36 -20.12 0.12 10.01
N SER A 37 -20.36 -0.51 11.15
CA SER A 37 -21.39 -0.08 12.08
C SER A 37 -20.89 -0.19 13.51
N SER A 38 -21.09 0.87 14.27
CA SER A 38 -20.82 0.90 15.71
C SER A 38 -21.95 1.65 16.42
N SER A 39 -21.87 1.77 17.74
CA SER A 39 -22.88 2.51 18.50
C SER A 39 -22.91 4.01 18.17
N THR A 40 -21.82 4.54 17.65
CA THR A 40 -21.69 5.99 17.38
C THR A 40 -21.45 6.34 15.91
N TYR A 41 -21.19 5.33 15.06
CA TYR A 41 -20.87 5.59 13.67
C TYR A 41 -21.31 4.44 12.77
N ASN A 42 -21.97 4.77 11.69
CA ASN A 42 -22.38 3.78 10.68
C ASN A 42 -21.93 4.25 9.31
N MET A 43 -21.37 3.33 8.54
CA MET A 43 -20.97 3.60 7.17
C MET A 43 -21.54 2.52 6.26
N THR A 44 -22.28 2.95 5.25
CA THR A 44 -22.73 2.12 4.15
C THR A 44 -22.31 2.76 2.85
N GLY A 45 -21.96 1.94 1.87
CA GLY A 45 -21.54 2.46 0.58
C GLY A 45 -21.29 1.35 -0.42
N TYR A 46 -20.87 1.75 -1.60
CA TYR A 46 -20.63 0.84 -2.71
C TYR A 46 -19.28 1.15 -3.34
N GLY A 47 -18.64 0.12 -3.94
CA GLY A 47 -17.43 0.29 -4.68
C GLY A 47 -16.18 -0.02 -3.88
N HIS A 48 -15.15 0.82 -4.01
CA HIS A 48 -13.83 0.58 -3.46
C HIS A 48 -13.37 1.74 -2.59
N ASP A 49 -12.55 1.42 -1.64
CA ASP A 49 -11.84 2.39 -0.81
C ASP A 49 -10.34 2.37 -1.17
N ILE A 50 -9.65 3.44 -0.88
CA ILE A 50 -8.23 3.59 -1.17
C ILE A 50 -7.45 3.59 0.14
N ALA A 51 -6.34 2.84 0.14
CA ALA A 51 -5.43 2.81 1.28
C ALA A 51 -4.00 2.95 0.81
N GLU A 52 -3.17 3.55 1.66
CA GLU A 52 -1.74 3.64 1.43
C GLU A 52 -1.00 2.79 2.45
N LEU A 53 0.01 2.06 1.99
CA LEU A 53 0.84 1.22 2.83
C LEU A 53 2.31 1.59 2.64
N PRO A 54 3.13 1.48 3.70
CA PRO A 54 4.57 1.61 3.55
C PRO A 54 5.11 0.53 2.62
N LEU A 55 6.11 0.89 1.83
CA LEU A 55 6.73 0.01 0.86
C LEU A 55 8.22 -0.09 1.16
N ASP A 56 8.77 -1.29 1.15
CA ASP A 56 10.20 -1.49 1.30
C ASP A 56 10.93 -0.89 0.10
N PRO A 57 11.99 -0.08 0.31
CA PRO A 57 12.75 0.51 -0.80
C PRO A 57 13.24 -0.51 -1.83
N VAL A 58 13.66 -1.68 -1.39
CA VAL A 58 14.10 -2.73 -2.31
C VAL A 58 12.94 -3.25 -3.15
N ALA A 59 11.76 -3.37 -2.55
CA ALA A 59 10.56 -3.81 -3.26
C ALA A 59 10.06 -2.78 -4.27
N PHE A 60 10.34 -1.50 -4.05
CA PHE A 60 9.90 -0.43 -4.95
C PHE A 60 10.32 -0.69 -6.40
N LEU A 61 11.55 -1.17 -6.59
CA LEU A 61 12.06 -1.43 -7.93
C LEU A 61 11.31 -2.52 -8.66
N LYS A 62 10.66 -3.43 -7.92
CA LYS A 62 9.86 -4.51 -8.51
C LYS A 62 8.59 -3.99 -9.18
N PHE A 63 8.17 -2.76 -8.83
CA PHE A 63 6.97 -2.16 -9.40
C PHE A 63 7.26 -1.29 -10.63
N SER A 64 8.48 -1.30 -11.14
CA SER A 64 8.89 -0.45 -12.27
C SER A 64 8.07 -0.69 -13.54
N GLU A 65 7.52 -1.89 -13.70
CA GLU A 65 6.69 -2.24 -14.86
C GLU A 65 5.21 -1.90 -14.67
N LEU A 66 4.84 -1.38 -13.50
CA LEU A 66 3.44 -1.05 -13.21
C LEU A 66 3.08 0.27 -13.89
N LYS A 67 2.35 0.19 -15.00
CA LYS A 67 1.95 1.36 -15.77
C LYS A 67 0.45 1.62 -15.71
N GLU A 68 -0.30 0.70 -15.16
CA GLU A 68 -1.75 0.80 -15.01
C GLU A 68 -2.15 -0.01 -13.78
N PRO A 69 -3.34 0.22 -13.22
CA PRO A 69 -3.79 -0.55 -12.08
C PRO A 69 -3.80 -2.05 -12.38
N ARG A 70 -3.29 -2.84 -11.44
CA ARG A 70 -3.18 -4.29 -11.61
C ARG A 70 -3.42 -4.99 -10.29
N VAL A 71 -4.12 -6.12 -10.35
CA VAL A 71 -4.31 -6.97 -9.19
C VAL A 71 -3.01 -7.75 -8.94
N LEU A 72 -2.47 -7.60 -7.73
CA LEU A 72 -1.25 -8.28 -7.33
C LEU A 72 -1.46 -8.90 -5.95
N ASP A 73 -0.69 -9.95 -5.67
CA ASP A 73 -0.67 -10.56 -4.34
C ASP A 73 0.53 -9.99 -3.58
N LEU A 74 0.24 -9.10 -2.63
CA LEU A 74 1.26 -8.37 -1.90
C LEU A 74 1.80 -9.20 -0.75
N GLN A 75 3.12 -9.19 -0.60
CA GLN A 75 3.81 -9.82 0.52
C GLN A 75 4.07 -8.77 1.59
N LEU A 76 3.60 -9.03 2.80
CA LEU A 76 3.68 -8.09 3.91
C LEU A 76 4.59 -8.64 5.01
N GLU A 77 5.34 -7.73 5.64
CA GLU A 77 6.10 -8.03 6.85
C GLU A 77 5.85 -6.93 7.87
N SER A 78 5.90 -7.32 9.15
CA SER A 78 5.80 -6.36 10.24
C SER A 78 7.13 -5.65 10.45
N ALA A 79 7.10 -4.34 10.59
CA ALA A 79 8.28 -3.54 10.85
C ALA A 79 7.95 -2.38 11.77
N ILE A 80 8.95 -1.92 12.50
CA ILE A 80 8.82 -0.73 13.34
C ILE A 80 9.17 0.48 12.47
N MET A 81 8.21 1.39 12.31
CA MET A 81 8.39 2.62 11.56
C MET A 81 7.87 3.79 12.38
N PHE A 82 8.70 4.80 12.58
CA PHE A 82 8.35 6.00 13.36
C PHE A 82 7.84 5.64 14.76
N GLY A 83 8.42 4.59 15.36
CA GLY A 83 8.04 4.13 16.69
C GLY A 83 6.82 3.22 16.75
N ASP A 84 6.14 2.99 15.62
CA ASP A 84 4.94 2.16 15.56
C ASP A 84 5.17 0.88 14.76
N LEU A 85 4.48 -0.18 15.16
CA LEU A 85 4.47 -1.42 14.41
C LEU A 85 3.55 -1.28 13.21
N LYS A 86 4.10 -1.47 12.01
CA LYS A 86 3.34 -1.35 10.77
C LYS A 86 3.57 -2.54 9.85
N GLN A 87 2.60 -2.81 8.99
CA GLN A 87 2.74 -3.79 7.92
C GLN A 87 3.38 -3.09 6.72
N VAL A 88 4.49 -3.63 6.25
CA VAL A 88 5.25 -3.08 5.13
C VAL A 88 5.19 -4.04 3.96
N VAL A 89 4.95 -3.52 2.78
CA VAL A 89 4.96 -4.33 1.56
C VAL A 89 6.41 -4.58 1.17
N VAL A 90 6.81 -5.86 1.15
CA VAL A 90 8.20 -6.25 0.84
C VAL A 90 8.34 -6.91 -0.53
N GLY A 91 7.25 -7.13 -1.23
CA GLY A 91 7.25 -7.71 -2.56
C GLY A 91 5.85 -8.04 -3.01
N PHE A 92 5.78 -8.66 -4.18
CA PHE A 92 4.50 -9.14 -4.69
C PHE A 92 4.71 -10.33 -5.61
N THR A 93 3.63 -11.09 -5.79
CA THR A 93 3.55 -12.11 -6.84
C THR A 93 2.32 -11.81 -7.69
N ASN A 94 2.38 -12.19 -8.96
CA ASN A 94 1.19 -12.15 -9.79
C ASN A 94 0.22 -13.21 -9.29
N PRO A 95 -1.09 -12.90 -9.22
CA PRO A 95 -2.07 -13.92 -8.87
C PRO A 95 -1.92 -15.09 -9.83
N ALA A 96 -1.90 -16.30 -9.26
CA ALA A 96 -1.73 -17.49 -10.08
C ALA A 96 -2.86 -17.58 -11.09
N VAL A 97 -2.52 -17.53 -12.36
CA VAL A 97 -3.44 -17.93 -13.41
C VAL A 97 -3.46 -19.44 -13.34
N LYS A 98 -4.57 -20.00 -12.89
CA LYS A 98 -4.69 -21.45 -12.86
C LYS A 98 -4.61 -21.95 -14.30
N PRO A 99 -3.63 -22.81 -14.61
CA PRO A 99 -3.67 -23.46 -15.90
C PRO A 99 -4.95 -24.28 -16.00
N VAL A 100 -5.62 -24.10 -17.05
CA VAL A 100 -6.83 -24.86 -17.33
C VAL A 100 -6.45 -26.24 -17.82
#